data_9493dfd9d4edaf8ceb60ea94ae5b3d7c
#
_entry.id   9493dfd9d4edaf8ceb60ea94ae5b3d7c
#
_cell.length_a   1.000
_cell.length_b   1.000
_cell.length_c   1.000
_cell.angle_alpha   90.00
_cell.angle_beta   90.00
_cell.angle_gamma   90.00
#
_symmetry.space_group_name_H-M   'P 1'
#
loop_
_entity.id
_entity.type
_entity.pdbx_description
1 polymer ?
#
loop_
_entity_poly.entity_id
_entity_poly.type
_entity_poly.pdbx_seq_one_letter_code
_entity_poly.pdbx_strand_id
1 'polypeptide(L)'
;MSKSLKNFITISDALNRPEWNSRSLRICFLLGAWHDKIELTENILKSAAAWESKLNNFFLHALDIGRSLDDLATTLDSIRDEELGFESLDKAKADLHEALCDAFDTPTAMRIISNFVSECNVTDLSSSSLLSGARWVTRIITIFGLNPQGEAAVLAQDESNRSSGQQLVPSHHSQLIAWHGVEIPVAAQQPIHAASKLRDDVRQQVLSQRGDIDYGSITKLAHGVSLSTQLSTPADSDNRYHVAATQFRNDIQRLASESAPAKDILSLCDAFRDVHLSSLDIYLEDRENAPALVRPLDSSLRKALAEKRAVAAAAETEKARRKAEEAEKQLARDNKASVDPREMFRNEMYSEWDEQGIPTRDIKGEEVTKSARKKLVKLYEKQQKMYKEWLDKQDSR
;
A
#
# COMPACT_ATOMS: atom_id res chain seq x y z
N MET A 1 9.94 -35.97 -21.86
CA MET A 1 11.05 -35.84 -20.89
C MET A 1 12.01 -36.98 -21.12
N SER A 2 13.26 -36.69 -21.35
CA SER A 2 14.31 -37.68 -21.52
C SER A 2 15.32 -37.55 -20.40
N LYS A 3 15.59 -38.60 -19.64
CA LYS A 3 16.61 -38.64 -18.58
C LYS A 3 18.01 -38.32 -19.12
N SER A 4 18.23 -38.61 -20.42
CA SER A 4 19.50 -38.33 -21.12
C SER A 4 19.75 -36.85 -21.41
N LEU A 5 18.72 -36.01 -21.51
CA LEU A 5 18.83 -34.58 -21.80
C LEU A 5 18.95 -33.72 -20.55
N LYS A 6 18.89 -34.26 -19.34
CA LYS A 6 18.92 -33.54 -18.05
C LYS A 6 17.98 -32.32 -17.97
N ASN A 7 16.87 -32.34 -18.74
CA ASN A 7 15.89 -31.24 -18.81
C ASN A 7 14.60 -31.51 -18.01
N PHE A 8 14.69 -32.36 -16.99
CA PHE A 8 13.59 -32.57 -16.07
C PHE A 8 13.90 -31.94 -14.71
N ILE A 9 12.89 -31.39 -14.09
CA ILE A 9 12.94 -30.86 -12.73
C ILE A 9 12.13 -31.80 -11.86
N THR A 10 12.71 -32.29 -10.75
CA THR A 10 11.95 -33.06 -9.77
C THR A 10 11.05 -32.12 -8.95
N ILE A 11 9.98 -32.66 -8.34
CA ILE A 11 9.12 -31.87 -7.43
C ILE A 11 9.97 -31.31 -6.27
N SER A 12 10.93 -32.08 -5.75
CA SER A 12 11.85 -31.62 -4.72
C SER A 12 12.70 -30.44 -5.20
N ASP A 13 13.25 -30.50 -6.41
CA ASP A 13 14.03 -29.41 -6.97
C ASP A 13 13.17 -28.16 -7.22
N ALA A 14 11.91 -28.34 -7.62
CA ALA A 14 10.98 -27.25 -7.79
C ALA A 14 10.67 -26.58 -6.44
N LEU A 15 10.33 -27.33 -5.41
CA LEU A 15 9.98 -26.82 -4.09
C LEU A 15 11.16 -26.22 -3.32
N ASN A 16 12.40 -26.52 -3.72
CA ASN A 16 13.62 -25.88 -3.18
C ASN A 16 13.88 -24.48 -3.79
N ARG A 17 13.13 -24.06 -4.79
CA ARG A 17 13.25 -22.74 -5.38
C ARG A 17 12.35 -21.74 -4.62
N PRO A 18 12.84 -20.51 -4.37
CA PRO A 18 12.09 -19.52 -3.59
C PRO A 18 10.78 -19.06 -4.27
N GLU A 19 10.68 -19.24 -5.61
CA GLU A 19 9.52 -18.85 -6.38
C GLU A 19 8.36 -19.86 -6.31
N TRP A 20 8.59 -21.07 -5.78
CA TRP A 20 7.64 -22.17 -5.79
C TRP A 20 7.30 -22.60 -4.37
N ASN A 21 6.03 -22.76 -4.12
CA ASN A 21 5.51 -23.45 -2.93
C ASN A 21 4.52 -24.54 -3.36
N SER A 22 4.11 -25.37 -2.43
CA SER A 22 3.18 -26.49 -2.73
C SER A 22 1.85 -26.00 -3.31
N ARG A 23 1.36 -24.83 -2.87
CA ARG A 23 0.11 -24.25 -3.38
C ARG A 23 0.28 -23.73 -4.79
N SER A 24 1.31 -22.92 -5.07
CA SER A 24 1.55 -22.39 -6.41
C SER A 24 1.75 -23.48 -7.44
N LEU A 25 2.48 -24.55 -7.07
CA LEU A 25 2.66 -25.72 -7.93
C LEU A 25 1.33 -26.44 -8.21
N ARG A 26 0.49 -26.61 -7.19
CA ARG A 26 -0.85 -27.22 -7.36
C ARG A 26 -1.76 -26.34 -8.23
N ILE A 27 -1.73 -25.02 -8.07
CA ILE A 27 -2.45 -24.11 -8.95
C ILE A 27 -1.99 -24.28 -10.41
N CYS A 28 -0.67 -24.38 -10.67
CA CYS A 28 -0.17 -24.65 -12.02
C CYS A 28 -0.78 -25.92 -12.63
N PHE A 29 -0.87 -27.01 -11.86
CA PHE A 29 -1.47 -28.25 -12.34
C PHE A 29 -2.98 -28.13 -12.57
N LEU A 30 -3.70 -27.39 -11.73
CA LEU A 30 -5.15 -27.18 -11.89
C LEU A 30 -5.48 -26.24 -13.07
N LEU A 31 -4.56 -25.35 -13.46
CA LEU A 31 -4.71 -24.49 -14.63
C LEU A 31 -4.49 -25.23 -15.95
N GLY A 32 -3.91 -26.41 -15.93
CA GLY A 32 -3.72 -27.29 -17.08
C GLY A 32 -4.72 -28.43 -17.12
N ALA A 33 -5.11 -28.86 -18.32
CA ALA A 33 -5.98 -30.04 -18.48
C ALA A 33 -5.19 -31.33 -18.13
N TRP A 34 -5.81 -32.24 -17.41
CA TRP A 34 -5.15 -33.45 -16.92
C TRP A 34 -4.67 -34.40 -18.06
N HIS A 35 -5.27 -34.32 -19.24
CA HIS A 35 -4.92 -35.11 -20.42
C HIS A 35 -3.85 -34.45 -21.29
N ASP A 36 -3.52 -33.17 -21.04
CA ASP A 36 -2.53 -32.41 -21.79
C ASP A 36 -1.15 -32.40 -21.11
N LYS A 37 -0.13 -32.09 -21.90
CA LYS A 37 1.20 -31.90 -21.37
C LYS A 37 1.28 -30.50 -20.74
N ILE A 38 1.68 -30.43 -19.49
CA ILE A 38 1.94 -29.17 -18.80
C ILE A 38 3.43 -28.88 -18.86
N GLU A 39 3.80 -27.72 -19.43
CA GLU A 39 5.14 -27.17 -19.37
C GLU A 39 5.22 -26.10 -18.28
N LEU A 40 6.11 -26.32 -17.31
CA LEU A 40 6.32 -25.38 -16.22
C LEU A 40 7.17 -24.18 -16.70
N THR A 41 6.51 -23.25 -17.38
CA THR A 41 7.11 -22.02 -17.91
C THR A 41 6.93 -20.86 -16.92
N GLU A 42 7.70 -19.78 -17.10
CA GLU A 42 7.48 -18.54 -16.34
C GLU A 42 6.04 -17.99 -16.50
N ASN A 43 5.41 -18.19 -17.65
CA ASN A 43 4.06 -17.71 -17.89
C ASN A 43 3.02 -18.42 -17.02
N ILE A 44 3.11 -19.74 -16.89
CA ILE A 44 2.19 -20.49 -16.03
C ILE A 44 2.39 -20.14 -14.56
N LEU A 45 3.65 -19.87 -14.15
CA LEU A 45 3.95 -19.38 -12.81
C LEU A 45 3.34 -18.00 -12.54
N LYS A 46 3.49 -17.06 -13.48
CA LYS A 46 2.86 -15.73 -13.39
C LYS A 46 1.34 -15.84 -13.33
N SER A 47 0.74 -16.75 -14.12
CA SER A 47 -0.70 -17.01 -14.08
C SER A 47 -1.15 -17.58 -12.74
N ALA A 48 -0.41 -18.53 -12.19
CA ALA A 48 -0.69 -19.09 -10.87
C ALA A 48 -0.58 -18.05 -9.76
N ALA A 49 0.47 -17.24 -9.78
CA ALA A 49 0.67 -16.14 -8.81
C ALA A 49 -0.42 -15.07 -8.92
N ALA A 50 -0.85 -14.72 -10.14
CA ALA A 50 -1.94 -13.76 -10.35
C ALA A 50 -3.28 -14.32 -9.83
N TRP A 51 -3.55 -15.61 -10.06
CA TRP A 51 -4.74 -16.28 -9.54
C TRP A 51 -4.74 -16.31 -8.01
N GLU A 52 -3.62 -16.70 -7.38
CA GLU A 52 -3.45 -16.72 -5.93
C GLU A 52 -3.61 -15.32 -5.33
N SER A 53 -2.99 -14.29 -5.94
CA SER A 53 -3.10 -12.90 -5.49
C SER A 53 -4.53 -12.38 -5.53
N LYS A 54 -5.31 -12.77 -6.53
CA LYS A 54 -6.73 -12.42 -6.63
C LYS A 54 -7.53 -13.00 -5.45
N LEU A 55 -7.30 -14.27 -5.11
CA LEU A 55 -7.94 -14.90 -3.96
C LEU A 55 -7.46 -14.29 -2.63
N ASN A 56 -6.17 -13.98 -2.51
CA ASN A 56 -5.65 -13.31 -1.33
C ASN A 56 -6.41 -12.01 -1.03
N ASN A 57 -6.63 -11.16 -2.04
CA ASN A 57 -7.37 -9.92 -1.88
C ASN A 57 -8.84 -10.15 -1.52
N PHE A 58 -9.48 -11.11 -2.18
CA PHE A 58 -10.87 -11.48 -1.89
C PHE A 58 -11.05 -11.98 -0.45
N PHE A 59 -10.21 -12.91 0.00
CA PHE A 59 -10.30 -13.43 1.36
C PHE A 59 -9.93 -12.42 2.42
N LEU A 60 -8.96 -11.55 2.17
CA LEU A 60 -8.66 -10.43 3.06
C LEU A 60 -9.88 -9.53 3.28
N HIS A 61 -10.60 -9.21 2.19
CA HIS A 61 -11.80 -8.39 2.27
C HIS A 61 -12.93 -9.12 3.01
N ALA A 62 -13.18 -10.38 2.68
CA ALA A 62 -14.22 -11.19 3.34
C ALA A 62 -13.96 -11.38 4.84
N LEU A 63 -12.71 -11.64 5.24
CA LEU A 63 -12.32 -11.78 6.65
C LEU A 63 -12.42 -10.46 7.42
N ASP A 64 -12.10 -9.34 6.80
CA ASP A 64 -12.24 -8.01 7.40
C ASP A 64 -13.71 -7.66 7.69
N ILE A 65 -14.60 -7.96 6.73
CA ILE A 65 -16.05 -7.80 6.92
C ILE A 65 -16.57 -8.77 7.98
N GLY A 66 -16.14 -10.03 7.96
CA GLY A 66 -16.53 -11.01 8.97
C GLY A 66 -16.19 -10.55 10.39
N ARG A 67 -14.98 -10.06 10.61
CA ARG A 67 -14.55 -9.49 11.90
C ARG A 67 -15.39 -8.29 12.32
N SER A 68 -15.68 -7.39 11.40
CA SER A 68 -16.51 -6.21 11.67
C SER A 68 -17.92 -6.60 12.10
N LEU A 69 -18.49 -7.66 11.56
CA LEU A 69 -19.80 -8.20 11.94
C LEU A 69 -19.75 -8.97 13.28
N ASP A 70 -18.68 -9.73 13.52
CA ASP A 70 -18.48 -10.43 14.79
C ASP A 70 -18.35 -9.43 15.96
N ASP A 71 -17.66 -8.30 15.75
CA ASP A 71 -17.58 -7.18 16.72
C ASP A 71 -18.96 -6.54 16.98
N LEU A 72 -19.80 -6.43 15.95
CA LEU A 72 -21.17 -5.92 16.09
C LEU A 72 -22.12 -6.93 16.72
N ALA A 73 -21.98 -8.23 16.42
CA ALA A 73 -22.83 -9.30 16.94
C ALA A 73 -22.65 -9.50 18.45
N THR A 74 -21.47 -9.22 19.00
CA THR A 74 -21.26 -9.17 20.47
C THR A 74 -22.09 -8.07 21.15
N THR A 75 -22.58 -7.10 20.36
CA THR A 75 -23.42 -6.00 20.86
C THR A 75 -24.91 -6.18 20.55
N LEU A 76 -25.26 -7.05 19.57
CA LEU A 76 -26.64 -7.25 19.09
C LEU A 76 -26.92 -8.76 18.95
N ASP A 77 -27.69 -9.30 19.86
CA ASP A 77 -27.99 -10.73 20.07
C ASP A 77 -28.89 -11.37 18.99
N SER A 78 -28.84 -10.97 17.72
CA SER A 78 -29.62 -11.64 16.65
C SER A 78 -29.30 -11.18 15.20
N ILE A 79 -28.25 -11.67 14.61
CA ILE A 79 -28.22 -11.76 13.13
C ILE A 79 -28.25 -13.26 12.79
N ARG A 80 -29.42 -13.77 12.43
CA ARG A 80 -29.55 -15.11 11.84
C ARG A 80 -28.81 -15.13 10.52
N ASP A 81 -27.80 -15.99 10.40
CA ASP A 81 -27.11 -16.33 9.14
C ASP A 81 -28.09 -17.10 8.24
N GLU A 82 -28.93 -16.39 7.50
CA GLU A 82 -29.55 -16.97 6.32
C GLU A 82 -28.47 -16.97 5.24
N GLU A 83 -28.12 -18.15 4.69
CA GLU A 83 -27.32 -18.27 3.47
C GLU A 83 -28.11 -17.58 2.35
N LEU A 84 -27.89 -16.29 2.15
CA LEU A 84 -28.47 -15.54 1.05
C LEU A 84 -27.71 -15.94 -0.23
N GLY A 85 -28.33 -16.84 -1.00
CA GLY A 85 -27.96 -17.06 -2.40
C GLY A 85 -28.15 -15.77 -3.18
N PHE A 86 -27.25 -15.46 -4.08
CA PHE A 86 -27.42 -14.41 -5.08
C PHE A 86 -27.11 -15.01 -6.46
N GLU A 87 -27.71 -14.44 -7.50
CA GLU A 87 -27.72 -15.00 -8.85
C GLU A 87 -26.33 -15.40 -9.37
N SER A 88 -25.32 -14.57 -9.10
CA SER A 88 -23.93 -14.83 -9.51
C SER A 88 -23.34 -16.05 -8.80
N LEU A 89 -23.66 -16.27 -7.52
CA LEU A 89 -23.20 -17.43 -6.76
C LEU A 89 -23.86 -18.72 -7.25
N ASP A 90 -25.17 -18.67 -7.49
CA ASP A 90 -25.90 -19.87 -7.95
C ASP A 90 -25.47 -20.26 -9.36
N LYS A 91 -25.24 -19.29 -10.23
CA LYS A 91 -24.65 -19.50 -11.55
C LYS A 91 -23.24 -20.10 -11.44
N ALA A 92 -22.36 -19.53 -10.61
CA ALA A 92 -21.01 -20.04 -10.42
C ALA A 92 -20.99 -21.47 -9.90
N LYS A 93 -21.94 -21.85 -8.99
CA LYS A 93 -22.12 -23.21 -8.50
C LYS A 93 -22.55 -24.18 -9.63
N ALA A 94 -23.51 -23.77 -10.47
CA ALA A 94 -23.97 -24.55 -11.59
C ALA A 94 -22.89 -24.77 -12.65
N ASP A 95 -22.24 -23.68 -13.07
CA ASP A 95 -21.16 -23.70 -14.07
C ASP A 95 -19.97 -24.57 -13.59
N LEU A 96 -19.61 -24.47 -12.30
CA LEU A 96 -18.55 -25.28 -11.71
C LEU A 96 -18.91 -26.78 -11.70
N HIS A 97 -20.14 -27.09 -11.35
CA HIS A 97 -20.62 -28.44 -11.36
C HIS A 97 -20.57 -29.06 -12.79
N GLU A 98 -21.03 -28.33 -13.80
CA GLU A 98 -20.94 -28.70 -15.20
C GLU A 98 -19.49 -28.96 -15.63
N ALA A 99 -18.58 -28.05 -15.36
CA ALA A 99 -17.15 -28.19 -15.69
C ALA A 99 -16.51 -29.43 -15.04
N LEU A 100 -16.84 -29.73 -13.77
CA LEU A 100 -16.32 -30.91 -13.09
C LEU A 100 -16.93 -32.20 -13.56
N CYS A 101 -18.20 -32.20 -14.06
CA CYS A 101 -18.84 -33.34 -14.70
C CYS A 101 -18.29 -33.62 -16.11
N ASP A 102 -17.74 -32.61 -16.79
CA ASP A 102 -17.07 -32.72 -18.08
C ASP A 102 -15.60 -33.16 -17.91
N ALA A 103 -15.39 -34.43 -17.62
CA ALA A 103 -14.07 -35.06 -17.48
C ALA A 103 -13.12 -34.30 -16.51
N PHE A 104 -13.63 -33.72 -15.44
CA PHE A 104 -12.86 -32.90 -14.48
C PHE A 104 -12.11 -31.76 -15.17
N ASP A 105 -12.81 -30.92 -15.95
CA ASP A 105 -12.23 -29.72 -16.56
C ASP A 105 -11.82 -28.68 -15.48
N THR A 106 -10.66 -28.94 -14.86
CA THR A 106 -10.11 -28.07 -13.83
C THR A 106 -9.71 -26.70 -14.37
N PRO A 107 -9.18 -26.51 -15.60
CA PRO A 107 -8.94 -25.18 -16.17
C PRO A 107 -10.20 -24.30 -16.19
N THR A 108 -11.33 -24.85 -16.64
CA THR A 108 -12.61 -24.13 -16.63
C THR A 108 -13.09 -23.86 -15.20
N ALA A 109 -12.97 -24.85 -14.30
CA ALA A 109 -13.29 -24.65 -12.87
C ALA A 109 -12.49 -23.51 -12.23
N MET A 110 -11.18 -23.45 -12.47
CA MET A 110 -10.31 -22.37 -11.97
C MET A 110 -10.69 -21.00 -12.54
N ARG A 111 -11.11 -20.95 -13.81
CA ARG A 111 -11.60 -19.73 -14.47
C ARG A 111 -12.92 -19.26 -13.87
N ILE A 112 -13.88 -20.17 -13.60
CA ILE A 112 -15.16 -19.86 -12.96
C ILE A 112 -14.93 -19.23 -11.59
N ILE A 113 -14.10 -19.85 -10.74
CA ILE A 113 -13.75 -19.30 -9.42
C ILE A 113 -13.14 -17.90 -9.57
N SER A 114 -12.17 -17.73 -10.50
CA SER A 114 -11.51 -16.44 -10.74
C SER A 114 -12.48 -15.35 -11.19
N ASN A 115 -13.45 -15.68 -12.05
CA ASN A 115 -14.46 -14.73 -12.53
C ASN A 115 -15.43 -14.35 -11.42
N PHE A 116 -15.94 -15.33 -10.66
CA PHE A 116 -16.81 -15.09 -9.51
C PHE A 116 -16.14 -14.15 -8.49
N VAL A 117 -14.90 -14.42 -8.12
CA VAL A 117 -14.11 -13.57 -7.22
C VAL A 117 -13.95 -12.16 -7.79
N SER A 118 -13.76 -12.01 -9.11
CA SER A 118 -13.67 -10.68 -9.74
C SER A 118 -15.00 -9.93 -9.68
N GLU A 119 -16.12 -10.61 -9.91
CA GLU A 119 -17.45 -10.03 -9.79
C GLU A 119 -17.73 -9.55 -8.36
N CYS A 120 -17.41 -10.37 -7.35
CA CYS A 120 -17.52 -9.99 -5.94
C CYS A 120 -16.72 -8.74 -5.56
N ASN A 121 -15.58 -8.51 -6.21
CA ASN A 121 -14.73 -7.36 -5.95
C ASN A 121 -15.24 -6.05 -6.62
N VAL A 122 -16.04 -6.16 -7.66
CA VAL A 122 -16.54 -5.01 -8.44
C VAL A 122 -17.97 -4.65 -8.06
N THR A 123 -18.79 -5.64 -7.70
CA THR A 123 -20.20 -5.45 -7.35
C THR A 123 -20.32 -5.01 -5.89
N ASP A 124 -21.18 -4.03 -5.64
CA ASP A 124 -21.51 -3.62 -4.26
C ASP A 124 -22.47 -4.64 -3.64
N LEU A 125 -21.88 -5.73 -3.14
CA LEU A 125 -22.61 -6.85 -2.50
C LEU A 125 -22.87 -6.53 -1.04
N SER A 126 -24.00 -7.05 -0.53
CA SER A 126 -24.23 -7.06 0.91
C SER A 126 -23.15 -7.88 1.63
N SER A 127 -22.82 -7.51 2.87
CA SER A 127 -21.83 -8.25 3.67
C SER A 127 -22.17 -9.74 3.77
N SER A 128 -23.44 -10.11 3.95
CA SER A 128 -23.91 -11.50 4.03
C SER A 128 -23.73 -12.25 2.70
N SER A 129 -24.00 -11.62 1.56
CA SER A 129 -23.78 -12.21 0.24
C SER A 129 -22.30 -12.47 -0.02
N LEU A 130 -21.42 -11.51 0.31
CA LEU A 130 -19.98 -11.67 0.17
C LEU A 130 -19.45 -12.82 1.04
N LEU A 131 -19.90 -12.92 2.29
CA LEU A 131 -19.50 -14.01 3.20
C LEU A 131 -20.01 -15.37 2.72
N SER A 132 -21.24 -15.45 2.18
CA SER A 132 -21.75 -16.68 1.56
C SER A 132 -20.90 -17.12 0.37
N GLY A 133 -20.50 -16.18 -0.49
CA GLY A 133 -19.55 -16.43 -1.59
C GLY A 133 -18.19 -16.92 -1.09
N ALA A 134 -17.65 -16.28 -0.06
CA ALA A 134 -16.36 -16.65 0.51
C ALA A 134 -16.37 -18.03 1.16
N ARG A 135 -17.46 -18.43 1.84
CA ARG A 135 -17.64 -19.80 2.36
C ARG A 135 -17.66 -20.82 1.23
N TRP A 136 -18.41 -20.56 0.15
CA TRP A 136 -18.44 -21.45 -1.01
C TRP A 136 -17.05 -21.58 -1.65
N VAL A 137 -16.33 -20.47 -1.89
CA VAL A 137 -14.97 -20.52 -2.43
C VAL A 137 -14.06 -21.32 -1.51
N THR A 138 -14.12 -21.08 -0.18
CA THR A 138 -13.34 -21.83 0.83
C THR A 138 -13.54 -23.33 0.69
N ARG A 139 -14.80 -23.78 0.55
CA ARG A 139 -15.12 -25.20 0.37
C ARG A 139 -14.47 -25.78 -0.88
N ILE A 140 -14.59 -25.10 -2.02
CA ILE A 140 -14.05 -25.59 -3.30
C ILE A 140 -12.52 -25.63 -3.29
N ILE A 141 -11.85 -24.57 -2.81
CA ILE A 141 -10.38 -24.55 -2.74
C ILE A 141 -9.83 -25.59 -1.75
N THR A 142 -10.60 -25.92 -0.71
CA THR A 142 -10.27 -27.01 0.23
C THR A 142 -10.36 -28.36 -0.46
N ILE A 143 -11.44 -28.63 -1.23
CA ILE A 143 -11.59 -29.85 -2.05
C ILE A 143 -10.43 -29.95 -3.07
N PHE A 144 -10.01 -28.85 -3.67
CA PHE A 144 -8.86 -28.83 -4.58
C PHE A 144 -7.50 -28.95 -3.86
N GLY A 145 -7.49 -29.04 -2.53
CA GLY A 145 -6.29 -29.16 -1.70
C GLY A 145 -5.39 -27.92 -1.72
N LEU A 146 -5.96 -26.74 -2.03
CA LEU A 146 -5.25 -25.47 -2.03
C LEU A 146 -5.15 -24.85 -0.63
N ASN A 147 -5.94 -25.37 0.33
CA ASN A 147 -5.97 -24.90 1.71
C ASN A 147 -5.87 -26.05 2.71
N PRO A 148 -4.73 -26.75 2.79
CA PRO A 148 -4.61 -27.99 3.57
C PRO A 148 -4.82 -27.80 5.08
N GLN A 149 -4.60 -26.58 5.62
CA GLN A 149 -4.83 -26.32 7.04
C GLN A 149 -6.30 -26.03 7.38
N GLY A 150 -7.13 -25.68 6.39
CA GLY A 150 -8.58 -25.52 6.53
C GLY A 150 -9.37 -26.83 6.43
N GLU A 151 -8.72 -27.92 6.02
CA GLU A 151 -9.38 -29.19 5.69
C GLU A 151 -10.10 -29.80 6.90
N ALA A 152 -9.48 -29.80 8.07
CA ALA A 152 -10.05 -30.37 9.28
C ALA A 152 -11.32 -29.63 9.76
N ALA A 153 -11.34 -28.30 9.66
CA ALA A 153 -12.47 -27.48 10.10
C ALA A 153 -13.69 -27.58 9.16
N VAL A 154 -13.45 -27.60 7.85
CA VAL A 154 -14.51 -27.67 6.83
C VAL A 154 -15.11 -29.08 6.74
N LEU A 155 -14.30 -30.14 6.83
CA LEU A 155 -14.78 -31.52 6.75
C LEU A 155 -15.46 -31.98 8.04
N ALA A 156 -14.99 -31.55 9.21
CA ALA A 156 -15.65 -31.88 10.50
C ALA A 156 -17.06 -31.30 10.59
N GLN A 157 -17.36 -30.20 9.94
CA GLN A 157 -18.70 -29.62 9.91
C GLN A 157 -19.65 -30.35 8.97
N ASP A 158 -19.18 -30.88 7.85
CA ASP A 158 -20.00 -31.72 6.94
C ASP A 158 -20.43 -33.02 7.65
N GLU A 159 -19.59 -33.62 8.47
CA GLU A 159 -19.93 -34.81 9.24
C GLU A 159 -20.90 -34.53 10.41
N SER A 160 -20.74 -33.38 11.10
CA SER A 160 -21.64 -32.96 12.16
C SER A 160 -23.04 -32.62 11.63
N ASN A 161 -23.14 -31.96 10.50
CA ASN A 161 -24.42 -31.64 9.85
C ASN A 161 -25.15 -32.88 9.33
N ARG A 162 -24.43 -33.96 8.94
CA ARG A 162 -25.04 -35.24 8.53
C ARG A 162 -25.56 -36.06 9.69
N SER A 163 -24.94 -35.93 10.87
CA SER A 163 -25.24 -36.83 12.00
C SER A 163 -26.26 -36.28 13.00
N SER A 164 -26.45 -34.97 13.09
CA SER A 164 -27.25 -34.38 14.16
C SER A 164 -28.58 -33.73 13.78
N GLY A 165 -28.85 -33.52 12.51
CA GLY A 165 -30.09 -32.85 12.06
C GLY A 165 -30.31 -31.45 12.71
N GLN A 166 -29.40 -31.00 13.56
CA GLN A 166 -29.37 -29.68 14.13
C GLN A 166 -28.26 -28.87 13.45
N GLN A 167 -28.65 -27.83 12.80
CA GLN A 167 -27.74 -26.80 12.31
C GLN A 167 -27.05 -26.17 13.50
N LEU A 168 -25.82 -26.62 13.80
CA LEU A 168 -24.92 -25.88 14.69
C LEU A 168 -24.49 -24.62 13.91
N VAL A 169 -25.18 -23.51 14.18
CA VAL A 169 -24.79 -22.19 13.68
C VAL A 169 -23.46 -21.83 14.33
N PRO A 170 -22.39 -21.63 13.57
CA PRO A 170 -21.13 -21.14 14.13
C PRO A 170 -21.37 -19.81 14.82
N SER A 171 -20.86 -19.66 16.03
CA SER A 171 -21.01 -18.43 16.82
C SER A 171 -20.33 -17.20 16.21
N HIS A 172 -19.52 -17.39 15.16
CA HIS A 172 -18.77 -16.32 14.49
C HIS A 172 -18.83 -16.44 12.96
N HIS A 173 -19.11 -15.34 12.29
CA HIS A 173 -19.25 -15.25 10.83
C HIS A 173 -17.96 -15.60 10.07
N SER A 174 -16.78 -15.39 10.68
CA SER A 174 -15.47 -15.67 10.09
C SER A 174 -15.03 -17.12 10.18
N GLN A 175 -15.64 -17.97 11.03
CA GLN A 175 -15.15 -19.33 11.30
C GLN A 175 -15.17 -20.29 10.11
N LEU A 176 -16.01 -20.05 9.09
CA LEU A 176 -16.13 -20.88 7.88
C LEU A 176 -15.33 -20.34 6.69
N ILE A 177 -14.62 -19.26 6.87
CA ILE A 177 -13.82 -18.64 5.83
C ILE A 177 -12.35 -18.87 6.15
N ALA A 178 -11.65 -19.62 5.31
CA ALA A 178 -10.26 -19.97 5.54
C ALA A 178 -9.46 -19.90 4.23
N TRP A 179 -8.39 -19.09 4.25
CA TRP A 179 -7.36 -19.06 3.23
C TRP A 179 -6.03 -18.80 3.90
N HIS A 180 -5.23 -19.84 4.04
CA HIS A 180 -3.96 -19.76 4.77
C HIS A 180 -2.99 -18.76 4.13
N GLY A 181 -2.39 -17.91 4.95
CA GLY A 181 -1.36 -16.95 4.55
C GLY A 181 -1.85 -15.51 4.30
N VAL A 182 -3.17 -15.24 4.40
CA VAL A 182 -3.71 -13.87 4.29
C VAL A 182 -3.92 -13.19 5.63
N GLU A 183 -3.99 -13.96 6.70
CA GLU A 183 -4.15 -13.42 8.04
C GLU A 183 -2.79 -13.22 8.73
N ILE A 184 -2.74 -12.21 9.58
CA ILE A 184 -1.62 -12.02 10.49
C ILE A 184 -1.62 -13.12 11.57
N PRO A 185 -0.47 -13.42 12.20
CA PRO A 185 -0.40 -14.42 13.26
C PRO A 185 -1.48 -14.22 14.33
N VAL A 186 -2.04 -15.31 14.86
CA VAL A 186 -3.13 -15.27 15.86
C VAL A 186 -2.79 -14.36 17.05
N ALA A 187 -1.54 -14.44 17.53
CA ALA A 187 -1.07 -13.58 18.63
C ALA A 187 -1.03 -12.08 18.26
N ALA A 188 -0.97 -11.75 16.98
CA ALA A 188 -0.99 -10.37 16.49
C ALA A 188 -2.41 -9.84 16.29
N GLN A 189 -3.40 -10.70 16.06
CA GLN A 189 -4.74 -10.29 15.63
C GLN A 189 -5.36 -9.26 16.59
N GLN A 190 -5.56 -9.61 17.85
CA GLN A 190 -6.21 -8.73 18.81
C GLN A 190 -5.44 -7.42 19.05
N PRO A 191 -4.13 -7.41 19.41
CA PRO A 191 -3.45 -6.17 19.72
C PRO A 191 -3.25 -5.27 18.50
N ILE A 192 -3.00 -5.83 17.31
CA ILE A 192 -2.74 -5.04 16.10
C ILE A 192 -4.03 -4.47 15.52
N HIS A 193 -5.14 -5.23 15.49
CA HIS A 193 -6.43 -4.67 15.04
C HIS A 193 -6.91 -3.56 15.99
N ALA A 194 -6.75 -3.72 17.30
CA ALA A 194 -7.09 -2.68 18.26
C ALA A 194 -6.23 -1.41 18.09
N ALA A 195 -4.93 -1.57 17.87
CA ALA A 195 -4.04 -0.44 17.62
C ALA A 195 -4.28 0.21 16.24
N SER A 196 -4.63 -0.57 15.21
CA SER A 196 -5.00 -0.05 13.89
C SER A 196 -6.26 0.81 13.97
N LYS A 197 -7.29 0.33 14.68
CA LYS A 197 -8.52 1.10 14.91
C LYS A 197 -8.24 2.41 15.66
N LEU A 198 -7.46 2.34 16.74
CA LEU A 198 -7.03 3.56 17.46
C LEU A 198 -6.35 4.56 16.54
N ARG A 199 -5.43 4.07 15.70
CA ARG A 199 -4.72 4.91 14.72
C ARG A 199 -5.70 5.62 13.78
N ASP A 200 -6.65 4.90 13.23
CA ASP A 200 -7.62 5.43 12.27
C ASP A 200 -8.54 6.45 12.94
N ASP A 201 -9.06 6.15 14.13
CA ASP A 201 -9.90 7.06 14.92
C ASP A 201 -9.15 8.36 15.26
N VAL A 202 -7.89 8.25 15.71
CA VAL A 202 -7.02 9.42 16.01
C VAL A 202 -6.75 10.23 14.75
N ARG A 203 -6.41 9.59 13.62
CA ARG A 203 -6.19 10.29 12.33
C ARG A 203 -7.45 11.02 11.87
N GLN A 204 -8.61 10.38 11.95
CA GLN A 204 -9.89 10.98 11.59
C GLN A 204 -10.19 12.18 12.48
N GLN A 205 -9.99 12.07 13.80
CA GLN A 205 -10.19 13.16 14.74
C GLN A 205 -9.29 14.36 14.43
N VAL A 206 -8.00 14.12 14.17
CA VAL A 206 -7.03 15.18 13.86
C VAL A 206 -7.30 15.83 12.49
N LEU A 207 -7.69 15.06 11.48
CA LEU A 207 -7.93 15.57 10.12
C LEU A 207 -9.27 16.29 9.96
N SER A 208 -10.29 15.90 10.74
CA SER A 208 -11.62 16.53 10.71
C SER A 208 -11.64 17.92 11.35
N GLN A 209 -10.72 18.19 12.28
CA GLN A 209 -10.66 19.44 13.03
C GLN A 209 -9.67 20.41 12.37
N ARG A 210 -10.19 21.40 11.62
CA ARG A 210 -9.38 22.47 11.00
C ARG A 210 -9.02 23.52 12.04
N GLY A 211 -8.06 23.25 12.93
CA GLY A 211 -7.45 24.25 13.78
C GLY A 211 -7.35 23.92 15.28
N ASP A 212 -8.40 23.45 15.94
CA ASP A 212 -8.37 23.14 17.37
C ASP A 212 -8.52 21.64 17.59
N ILE A 213 -7.45 20.98 18.06
CA ILE A 213 -7.45 19.53 18.31
C ILE A 213 -8.09 19.26 19.68
N ASP A 214 -9.12 18.41 19.70
CA ASP A 214 -9.69 17.91 20.96
C ASP A 214 -8.83 16.78 21.54
N TYR A 215 -7.80 17.17 22.29
CA TYR A 215 -6.91 16.23 23.00
C TYR A 215 -7.65 15.37 24.03
N GLY A 216 -8.75 15.88 24.59
CA GLY A 216 -9.59 15.12 25.52
C GLY A 216 -10.24 13.91 24.84
N SER A 217 -10.75 14.08 23.63
CA SER A 217 -11.28 12.98 22.82
C SER A 217 -10.18 11.99 22.42
N ILE A 218 -9.00 12.44 21.99
CA ILE A 218 -7.88 11.55 21.67
C ILE A 218 -7.47 10.72 22.89
N THR A 219 -7.38 11.33 24.06
CA THR A 219 -7.06 10.63 25.31
C THR A 219 -8.11 9.58 25.65
N LYS A 220 -9.42 9.89 25.49
CA LYS A 220 -10.51 8.92 25.69
C LYS A 220 -10.43 7.74 24.73
N LEU A 221 -10.14 7.99 23.43
CA LEU A 221 -9.93 6.95 22.43
C LEU A 221 -8.79 6.01 22.86
N ALA A 222 -7.65 6.56 23.27
CA ALA A 222 -6.50 5.77 23.70
C ALA A 222 -6.76 4.97 25.00
N HIS A 223 -7.53 5.52 25.95
CA HIS A 223 -7.93 4.79 27.15
C HIS A 223 -8.98 3.70 26.88
N GLY A 224 -9.85 3.90 25.90
CA GLY A 224 -10.90 2.95 25.53
C GLY A 224 -10.37 1.67 24.87
N VAL A 225 -9.12 1.65 24.40
CA VAL A 225 -8.53 0.48 23.76
C VAL A 225 -8.12 -0.56 24.80
N SER A 226 -8.88 -1.67 24.85
CA SER A 226 -8.52 -2.83 25.66
C SER A 226 -7.48 -3.66 24.94
N LEU A 227 -6.26 -3.65 25.43
CA LEU A 227 -5.16 -4.52 25.02
C LEU A 227 -5.05 -5.67 26.05
N SER A 228 -6.14 -6.42 26.27
CA SER A 228 -6.14 -7.48 27.26
C SER A 228 -5.28 -8.65 26.81
N THR A 229 -4.28 -8.98 27.61
CA THR A 229 -3.46 -10.18 27.49
C THR A 229 -4.25 -11.38 28.02
N GLN A 230 -5.02 -12.06 27.19
CA GLN A 230 -5.35 -13.46 27.46
C GLN A 230 -4.16 -14.31 26.98
N LEU A 231 -3.06 -14.23 27.71
CA LEU A 231 -1.90 -15.11 27.54
C LEU A 231 -2.26 -16.50 28.08
N SER A 232 -2.70 -17.37 27.18
CA SER A 232 -2.92 -18.78 27.51
C SER A 232 -1.67 -19.67 27.33
N THR A 233 -0.52 -19.11 26.90
CA THR A 233 0.75 -19.85 26.84
C THR A 233 1.96 -18.94 27.05
N PRO A 234 2.99 -19.36 27.82
CA PRO A 234 4.19 -18.58 28.07
C PRO A 234 5.25 -18.82 26.97
N ALA A 235 5.01 -18.37 25.75
CA ALA A 235 6.07 -18.36 24.74
C ALA A 235 6.45 -16.91 24.44
N ASP A 236 7.65 -16.52 24.88
CA ASP A 236 8.21 -15.16 24.82
C ASP A 236 8.24 -14.50 23.43
N SER A 237 8.04 -15.26 22.35
CA SER A 237 8.07 -14.74 20.98
C SER A 237 6.83 -13.93 20.58
N ASP A 238 5.69 -14.13 21.23
CA ASP A 238 4.40 -13.56 20.84
C ASP A 238 4.09 -12.21 21.51
N ASN A 239 4.90 -11.80 22.47
CA ASN A 239 4.70 -10.53 23.22
C ASN A 239 5.04 -9.29 22.37
N ARG A 240 5.82 -9.42 21.27
CA ARG A 240 6.26 -8.30 20.41
C ARG A 240 5.11 -7.47 19.83
N TYR A 241 4.00 -8.11 19.47
CA TYR A 241 2.82 -7.44 18.93
C TYR A 241 2.10 -6.62 19.98
N HIS A 242 1.94 -7.18 21.16
CA HIS A 242 1.35 -6.50 22.30
C HIS A 242 2.22 -5.32 22.77
N VAL A 243 3.53 -5.49 22.80
CA VAL A 243 4.48 -4.42 23.12
C VAL A 243 4.34 -3.27 22.13
N ALA A 244 4.33 -3.55 20.82
CA ALA A 244 4.19 -2.52 19.79
C ALA A 244 2.87 -1.76 19.90
N ALA A 245 1.76 -2.46 20.12
CA ALA A 245 0.43 -1.85 20.28
C ALA A 245 0.35 -0.99 21.56
N THR A 246 0.90 -1.48 22.67
CA THR A 246 0.95 -0.76 23.95
C THR A 246 1.83 0.48 23.85
N GLN A 247 2.99 0.36 23.23
CA GLN A 247 3.88 1.49 22.99
C GLN A 247 3.18 2.58 22.19
N PHE A 248 2.58 2.21 21.06
CA PHE A 248 1.83 3.16 20.23
C PHE A 248 0.72 3.86 21.02
N ARG A 249 -0.11 3.14 21.76
CA ARG A 249 -1.15 3.71 22.62
C ARG A 249 -0.57 4.72 23.63
N ASN A 250 0.51 4.34 24.33
CA ASN A 250 1.14 5.19 25.33
C ASN A 250 1.76 6.46 24.71
N ASP A 251 2.34 6.36 23.51
CA ASP A 251 2.88 7.51 22.78
C ASP A 251 1.78 8.47 22.33
N ILE A 252 0.61 7.96 21.88
CA ILE A 252 -0.57 8.79 21.60
C ILE A 252 -1.04 9.51 22.87
N GLN A 253 -1.12 8.82 24.00
CA GLN A 253 -1.51 9.44 25.28
C GLN A 253 -0.54 10.53 25.71
N ARG A 254 0.76 10.29 25.57
CA ARG A 254 1.80 11.28 25.87
C ARG A 254 1.65 12.52 24.99
N LEU A 255 1.57 12.36 23.66
CA LEU A 255 1.39 13.50 22.74
C LEU A 255 0.09 14.27 23.00
N ALA A 256 -0.99 13.59 23.34
CA ALA A 256 -2.25 14.24 23.71
C ALA A 256 -2.11 15.05 25.03
N SER A 257 -1.41 14.52 26.05
CA SER A 257 -1.17 15.23 27.31
C SER A 257 -0.25 16.44 27.16
N GLU A 258 0.71 16.37 26.24
CA GLU A 258 1.61 17.47 25.89
C GLU A 258 0.98 18.50 24.94
N SER A 259 -0.28 18.30 24.51
CA SER A 259 -0.95 19.13 23.49
C SER A 259 -0.11 19.31 22.21
N ALA A 260 0.47 18.20 21.75
CA ALA A 260 1.39 18.20 20.61
C ALA A 260 0.69 18.63 19.31
N PRO A 261 1.42 19.25 18.36
CA PRO A 261 0.87 19.66 17.08
C PRO A 261 0.28 18.48 16.28
N ALA A 262 -0.74 18.75 15.45
CA ALA A 262 -1.34 17.76 14.54
C ALA A 262 -0.30 16.96 13.75
N LYS A 263 0.73 17.65 13.27
CA LYS A 263 1.82 17.06 12.49
C LYS A 263 2.54 15.94 13.25
N ASP A 264 2.78 16.11 14.54
CA ASP A 264 3.53 15.15 15.35
C ASP A 264 2.68 13.90 15.63
N ILE A 265 1.39 14.08 15.90
CA ILE A 265 0.43 12.96 16.07
C ILE A 265 0.30 12.16 14.77
N LEU A 266 0.14 12.84 13.62
CA LEU A 266 0.06 12.17 12.32
C LEU A 266 1.37 11.47 11.95
N SER A 267 2.52 12.08 12.27
CA SER A 267 3.83 11.47 12.05
C SER A 267 4.02 10.19 12.87
N LEU A 268 3.54 10.17 14.12
CA LEU A 268 3.55 8.96 14.95
C LEU A 268 2.65 7.87 14.34
N CYS A 269 1.46 8.22 13.85
CA CYS A 269 0.56 7.29 13.16
C CYS A 269 1.20 6.69 11.90
N ASP A 270 1.93 7.50 11.12
CA ASP A 270 2.64 7.04 9.93
C ASP A 270 3.87 6.19 10.31
N ALA A 271 4.62 6.56 11.34
CA ALA A 271 5.73 5.76 11.86
C ALA A 271 5.26 4.39 12.37
N PHE A 272 4.13 4.32 13.04
CA PHE A 272 3.53 3.05 13.48
C PHE A 272 3.27 2.13 12.28
N ARG A 273 2.62 2.62 11.22
CA ARG A 273 2.34 1.85 9.99
C ARG A 273 3.63 1.45 9.26
N ASP A 274 4.52 2.43 9.00
CA ASP A 274 5.61 2.27 8.04
C ASP A 274 6.88 1.65 8.64
N VAL A 275 7.09 1.81 9.95
CA VAL A 275 8.30 1.36 10.64
C VAL A 275 7.97 0.22 11.61
N HIS A 276 7.11 0.46 12.60
CA HIS A 276 6.88 -0.51 13.67
C HIS A 276 6.20 -1.78 13.14
N LEU A 277 5.10 -1.66 12.42
CA LEU A 277 4.38 -2.82 11.88
C LEU A 277 5.15 -3.52 10.77
N SER A 278 5.86 -2.77 9.91
CA SER A 278 6.71 -3.37 8.87
C SER A 278 7.83 -4.24 9.45
N SER A 279 8.36 -3.89 10.62
CA SER A 279 9.36 -4.71 11.33
C SER A 279 8.78 -6.01 11.92
N LEU A 280 7.46 -6.07 12.06
CA LEU A 280 6.71 -7.22 12.54
C LEU A 280 6.09 -8.05 11.39
N ASP A 281 6.47 -7.78 10.15
CA ASP A 281 5.92 -8.39 8.94
C ASP A 281 4.41 -8.14 8.74
N ILE A 282 3.93 -6.99 9.22
CA ILE A 282 2.54 -6.55 9.10
C ILE A 282 2.48 -5.25 8.29
N TYR A 283 1.47 -5.14 7.45
CA TYR A 283 1.19 -3.95 6.65
C TYR A 283 -0.23 -3.45 6.91
N LEU A 284 -0.38 -2.13 7.08
CA LEU A 284 -1.67 -1.44 7.10
C LEU A 284 -1.90 -0.77 5.75
N GLU A 285 -2.95 -1.19 5.08
CA GLU A 285 -3.39 -0.61 3.82
C GLU A 285 -4.49 0.42 4.11
N ASP A 286 -4.15 1.71 4.00
CA ASP A 286 -5.13 2.79 4.19
C ASP A 286 -6.18 2.74 3.07
N ARG A 287 -7.46 2.83 3.42
CA ARG A 287 -8.60 2.82 2.49
C ARG A 287 -9.37 4.13 2.58
N GLU A 288 -9.94 4.58 1.45
CA GLU A 288 -10.87 5.70 1.44
C GLU A 288 -12.20 5.26 2.09
N ASN A 289 -12.69 6.03 3.06
CA ASN A 289 -13.97 5.82 3.74
C ASN A 289 -14.14 4.47 4.48
N ALA A 290 -13.06 3.75 4.75
CA ALA A 290 -13.09 2.51 5.51
C ALA A 290 -11.85 2.42 6.43
N PRO A 291 -11.93 1.66 7.56
CA PRO A 291 -10.76 1.40 8.40
C PRO A 291 -9.61 0.76 7.61
N ALA A 292 -8.37 1.01 8.04
CA ALA A 292 -7.21 0.43 7.39
C ALA A 292 -7.25 -1.11 7.43
N LEU A 293 -6.93 -1.73 6.30
CA LEU A 293 -6.88 -3.18 6.18
C LEU A 293 -5.56 -3.71 6.74
N VAL A 294 -5.65 -4.60 7.73
CA VAL A 294 -4.48 -5.26 8.34
C VAL A 294 -4.16 -6.52 7.55
N ARG A 295 -2.94 -6.63 7.03
CA ARG A 295 -2.52 -7.80 6.24
C ARG A 295 -1.06 -8.18 6.50
N PRO A 296 -0.66 -9.44 6.26
CA PRO A 296 0.74 -9.82 6.29
C PRO A 296 1.55 -9.04 5.24
N LEU A 297 2.78 -8.68 5.61
CA LEU A 297 3.75 -8.08 4.69
C LEU A 297 4.58 -9.19 4.04
N ASP A 298 4.05 -9.80 2.98
CA ASP A 298 4.76 -10.81 2.21
C ASP A 298 5.93 -10.24 1.38
N SER A 299 6.75 -11.12 0.82
CA SER A 299 7.93 -10.73 0.04
C SER A 299 7.59 -9.94 -1.23
N SER A 300 6.46 -10.24 -1.87
CA SER A 300 6.01 -9.56 -3.09
C SER A 300 5.53 -8.14 -2.78
N LEU A 301 4.72 -7.98 -1.76
CA LEU A 301 4.25 -6.69 -1.27
C LEU A 301 5.42 -5.82 -0.76
N ARG A 302 6.37 -6.43 -0.04
CA ARG A 302 7.59 -5.76 0.43
C ARG A 302 8.40 -5.21 -0.74
N LYS A 303 8.58 -5.99 -1.81
CA LYS A 303 9.27 -5.56 -3.03
C LYS A 303 8.52 -4.42 -3.72
N ALA A 304 7.22 -4.55 -3.91
CA ALA A 304 6.39 -3.51 -4.52
C ALA A 304 6.42 -2.19 -3.73
N LEU A 305 6.35 -2.26 -2.40
CA LEU A 305 6.47 -1.08 -1.53
C LEU A 305 7.86 -0.45 -1.58
N ALA A 306 8.93 -1.26 -1.64
CA ALA A 306 10.29 -0.77 -1.78
C ALA A 306 10.50 -0.05 -3.13
N GLU A 307 9.99 -0.60 -4.22
CA GLU A 307 10.00 0.03 -5.54
C GLU A 307 9.22 1.35 -5.55
N LYS A 308 8.01 1.37 -4.97
CA LYS A 308 7.20 2.59 -4.84
C LYS A 308 7.92 3.68 -4.04
N ARG A 309 8.56 3.31 -2.91
CA ARG A 309 9.36 4.24 -2.10
C ARG A 309 10.58 4.77 -2.87
N ALA A 310 11.27 3.91 -3.61
CA ALA A 310 12.42 4.31 -4.43
C ALA A 310 12.01 5.31 -5.52
N VAL A 311 10.89 5.08 -6.21
CA VAL A 311 10.35 6.00 -7.21
C VAL A 311 9.95 7.34 -6.58
N ALA A 312 9.29 7.32 -5.42
CA ALA A 312 8.91 8.53 -4.71
C ALA A 312 10.14 9.34 -4.25
N ALA A 313 11.15 8.68 -3.70
CA ALA A 313 12.41 9.32 -3.28
C ALA A 313 13.17 9.92 -4.49
N ALA A 314 13.21 9.22 -5.62
CA ALA A 314 13.81 9.74 -6.85
C ALA A 314 13.07 10.97 -7.37
N ALA A 315 11.75 10.98 -7.32
CA ALA A 315 10.94 12.14 -7.72
C ALA A 315 11.16 13.35 -6.79
N GLU A 316 11.31 13.11 -5.49
CA GLU A 316 11.59 14.17 -4.51
C GLU A 316 12.99 14.76 -4.69
N THR A 317 14.00 13.92 -4.91
CA THR A 317 15.38 14.38 -5.20
C THR A 317 15.44 15.19 -6.49
N GLU A 318 14.74 14.76 -7.54
CA GLU A 318 14.66 15.50 -8.80
C GLU A 318 13.95 16.86 -8.63
N LYS A 319 12.87 16.89 -7.85
CA LYS A 319 12.17 18.15 -7.51
C LYS A 319 13.07 19.11 -6.73
N ALA A 320 13.83 18.58 -5.77
CA ALA A 320 14.81 19.36 -5.01
C ALA A 320 15.93 19.91 -5.91
N ARG A 321 16.45 19.08 -6.83
CA ARG A 321 17.46 19.48 -7.83
C ARG A 321 16.97 20.62 -8.71
N ARG A 322 15.75 20.49 -9.28
CA ARG A 322 15.14 21.55 -10.11
C ARG A 322 14.98 22.86 -9.35
N LYS A 323 14.51 22.76 -8.08
CA LYS A 323 14.36 23.95 -7.23
C LYS A 323 15.71 24.62 -6.93
N ALA A 324 16.76 23.82 -6.71
CA ALA A 324 18.12 24.35 -6.52
C ALA A 324 18.66 25.02 -7.79
N GLU A 325 18.49 24.40 -8.97
CA GLU A 325 18.88 24.97 -10.26
C GLU A 325 18.12 26.29 -10.56
N GLU A 326 16.83 26.35 -10.24
CA GLU A 326 16.04 27.56 -10.41
C GLU A 326 16.53 28.68 -9.45
N ALA A 327 16.82 28.32 -8.19
CA ALA A 327 17.38 29.27 -7.22
C ALA A 327 18.76 29.80 -7.66
N GLU A 328 19.62 28.93 -8.19
CA GLU A 328 20.92 29.32 -8.71
C GLU A 328 20.80 30.26 -9.95
N LYS A 329 19.90 29.91 -10.88
CA LYS A 329 19.60 30.77 -12.04
C LYS A 329 19.05 32.13 -11.62
N GLN A 330 18.19 32.13 -10.58
CA GLN A 330 17.65 33.38 -10.04
C GLN A 330 18.76 34.23 -9.37
N LEU A 331 19.62 33.61 -8.56
CA LEU A 331 20.77 34.28 -7.95
C LEU A 331 21.72 34.85 -9.00
N ALA A 332 22.01 34.07 -10.06
CA ALA A 332 22.84 34.54 -11.17
C ALA A 332 22.19 35.71 -11.94
N ARG A 333 20.87 35.76 -12.06
CA ARG A 333 20.15 36.91 -12.63
C ARG A 333 20.19 38.12 -11.73
N ASP A 334 19.99 37.93 -10.44
CA ASP A 334 20.03 39.00 -9.44
C ASP A 334 21.44 39.59 -9.31
N ASN A 335 22.49 38.74 -9.33
CA ASN A 335 23.88 39.18 -9.36
C ASN A 335 24.23 39.98 -10.62
N LYS A 336 23.68 39.59 -11.79
CA LYS A 336 23.84 40.40 -13.01
C LYS A 336 23.06 41.72 -12.93
N ALA A 337 21.88 41.70 -12.37
CA ALA A 337 21.06 42.91 -12.22
C ALA A 337 21.60 43.89 -11.22
N SER A 338 22.30 43.44 -10.17
CA SER A 338 22.89 44.29 -9.12
C SER A 338 24.10 45.11 -9.58
N VAL A 339 24.67 44.82 -10.75
CA VAL A 339 25.81 45.56 -11.31
C VAL A 339 25.36 46.93 -11.77
N ASP A 340 25.96 48.01 -11.20
CA ASP A 340 25.70 49.40 -11.64
C ASP A 340 26.03 49.55 -13.13
N PRO A 341 25.09 50.05 -13.95
CA PRO A 341 25.32 50.27 -15.36
C PRO A 341 26.56 51.13 -15.67
N ARG A 342 26.93 52.06 -14.77
CA ARG A 342 28.10 52.95 -14.92
C ARG A 342 29.43 52.20 -14.70
N GLU A 343 29.39 51.07 -13.99
CA GLU A 343 30.58 50.28 -13.66
C GLU A 343 30.73 49.04 -14.53
N MET A 344 29.68 48.61 -15.26
CA MET A 344 29.66 47.36 -16.01
C MET A 344 30.75 47.26 -17.09
N PHE A 345 31.23 48.37 -17.62
CA PHE A 345 32.30 48.43 -18.64
C PHE A 345 33.64 48.83 -18.05
N ARG A 346 33.80 49.00 -16.74
CA ARG A 346 35.11 49.26 -16.11
C ARG A 346 35.89 47.97 -15.97
N ASN A 347 36.39 47.50 -17.08
CA ASN A 347 37.23 46.31 -17.20
C ASN A 347 38.51 46.65 -17.94
N GLU A 348 39.43 45.72 -17.99
CA GLU A 348 40.74 45.87 -18.64
C GLU A 348 40.70 46.04 -20.16
N MET A 349 39.52 45.97 -20.78
CA MET A 349 39.37 46.07 -22.24
C MET A 349 39.21 47.50 -22.75
N TYR A 350 38.98 48.45 -21.89
CA TYR A 350 38.76 49.85 -22.25
C TYR A 350 39.59 50.79 -21.38
N SER A 351 40.04 51.93 -21.95
CA SER A 351 40.92 52.91 -21.30
C SER A 351 40.21 54.21 -20.96
N GLU A 352 39.19 54.61 -21.69
CA GLU A 352 38.42 55.84 -21.46
C GLU A 352 36.93 55.61 -21.58
N TRP A 353 36.12 56.33 -20.77
CA TRP A 353 34.65 56.26 -20.72
C TRP A 353 34.04 57.65 -20.80
N ASP A 354 32.81 57.77 -21.29
CA ASP A 354 32.03 59.00 -21.25
C ASP A 354 31.36 59.20 -19.85
N GLU A 355 30.63 60.32 -19.69
CA GLU A 355 29.94 60.69 -18.44
C GLU A 355 28.92 59.62 -17.99
N GLN A 356 28.47 58.77 -18.90
CA GLN A 356 27.53 57.69 -18.62
C GLN A 356 28.22 56.34 -18.29
N GLY A 357 29.56 56.29 -18.41
CA GLY A 357 30.34 55.05 -18.21
C GLY A 357 30.43 54.18 -19.42
N ILE A 358 30.08 54.66 -20.63
CA ILE A 358 30.19 53.94 -21.89
C ILE A 358 31.59 54.11 -22.47
N PRO A 359 32.29 53.05 -22.86
CA PRO A 359 33.66 53.12 -23.39
C PRO A 359 33.77 54.00 -24.63
N THR A 360 34.78 54.89 -24.67
CA THR A 360 35.12 55.75 -25.79
C THR A 360 36.40 55.28 -26.50
N ARG A 361 37.36 54.67 -25.72
CA ARG A 361 38.58 54.10 -26.27
C ARG A 361 38.88 52.71 -25.76
N ASP A 362 39.48 51.87 -26.58
CA ASP A 362 39.92 50.54 -26.20
C ASP A 362 41.26 50.58 -25.43
N ILE A 363 41.77 49.44 -24.97
CA ILE A 363 43.04 49.31 -24.21
C ILE A 363 44.25 49.81 -25.01
N LYS A 364 44.18 49.86 -26.37
CA LYS A 364 45.25 50.35 -27.25
C LYS A 364 45.18 51.86 -27.48
N GLY A 365 44.18 52.54 -26.92
CA GLY A 365 43.93 53.97 -27.08
C GLY A 365 43.23 54.33 -28.40
N GLU A 366 42.76 53.34 -29.19
CA GLU A 366 42.01 53.58 -30.41
C GLU A 366 40.54 53.89 -30.10
N GLU A 367 39.93 54.80 -30.91
CA GLU A 367 38.50 55.13 -30.71
C GLU A 367 37.61 53.93 -31.02
N VAL A 368 36.65 53.65 -30.14
CA VAL A 368 35.65 52.60 -30.33
C VAL A 368 34.81 52.90 -31.56
N THR A 369 34.77 51.97 -32.53
CA THR A 369 34.04 52.18 -33.78
C THR A 369 32.57 52.48 -33.56
N LYS A 370 31.94 53.28 -34.43
CA LYS A 370 30.50 53.63 -34.31
C LYS A 370 29.57 52.42 -34.19
N SER A 371 29.89 51.30 -34.82
CA SER A 371 29.14 50.04 -34.74
C SER A 371 29.30 49.38 -33.38
N ALA A 372 30.52 49.35 -32.81
CA ALA A 372 30.78 48.79 -31.46
C ALA A 372 30.12 49.67 -30.37
N ARG A 373 30.25 51.01 -30.51
CA ARG A 373 29.58 51.93 -29.53
C ARG A 373 28.06 51.78 -29.51
N LYS A 374 27.40 51.56 -30.68
CA LYS A 374 25.96 51.28 -30.74
C LYS A 374 25.56 49.99 -30.00
N LYS A 375 26.42 48.98 -30.02
CA LYS A 375 26.20 47.73 -29.25
C LYS A 375 26.37 47.97 -27.75
N LEU A 376 27.39 48.72 -27.36
CA LEU A 376 27.63 49.05 -25.92
C LEU A 376 26.49 49.88 -25.35
N VAL A 377 25.97 50.86 -26.08
CA VAL A 377 24.78 51.65 -25.65
C VAL A 377 23.58 50.75 -25.41
N LYS A 378 23.30 49.81 -26.32
CA LYS A 378 22.19 48.85 -26.14
C LYS A 378 22.39 47.97 -24.90
N LEU A 379 23.61 47.54 -24.62
CA LEU A 379 23.91 46.76 -23.43
C LEU A 379 23.75 47.62 -22.14
N TYR A 380 24.18 48.85 -22.19
CA TYR A 380 23.98 49.82 -21.10
C TYR A 380 22.49 50.04 -20.80
N GLU A 381 21.67 50.35 -21.80
CA GLU A 381 20.23 50.55 -21.67
C GLU A 381 19.55 49.31 -21.07
N LYS A 382 19.96 48.12 -21.53
CA LYS A 382 19.45 46.85 -21.02
C LYS A 382 19.82 46.68 -19.54
N GLN A 383 21.08 46.93 -19.17
CA GLN A 383 21.53 46.82 -17.79
C GLN A 383 20.85 47.86 -16.90
N GLN A 384 20.68 49.08 -17.36
CA GLN A 384 19.99 50.14 -16.65
C GLN A 384 18.55 49.76 -16.29
N LYS A 385 17.83 49.11 -17.21
CA LYS A 385 16.51 48.61 -16.95
C LYS A 385 16.50 47.49 -15.92
N MET A 386 17.42 46.51 -16.04
CA MET A 386 17.58 45.42 -15.10
C MET A 386 17.95 45.89 -13.68
N TYR A 387 18.86 46.87 -13.61
CA TYR A 387 19.29 47.46 -12.34
C TYR A 387 18.17 48.22 -11.64
N LYS A 388 17.36 48.97 -12.39
CA LYS A 388 16.19 49.68 -11.88
C LYS A 388 15.16 48.69 -11.33
N GLU A 389 14.82 47.63 -12.09
CA GLU A 389 13.90 46.59 -11.64
C GLU A 389 14.42 45.82 -10.40
N TRP A 390 15.75 45.72 -10.24
CA TRP A 390 16.38 45.12 -9.07
C TRP A 390 16.27 46.03 -7.84
N LEU A 391 16.51 47.35 -7.98
CA LEU A 391 16.32 48.33 -6.91
C LEU A 391 14.88 48.38 -6.43
N ASP A 392 13.91 48.45 -7.35
CA ASP A 392 12.47 48.49 -7.02
C ASP A 392 12.05 47.25 -6.21
N LYS A 393 12.69 46.10 -6.44
CA LYS A 393 12.47 44.87 -5.65
C LYS A 393 13.13 44.91 -4.27
N GLN A 394 14.22 45.58 -4.11
CA GLN A 394 14.90 45.76 -2.81
C GLN A 394 14.10 46.70 -1.90
N ASP A 395 13.55 47.78 -2.46
CA ASP A 395 12.73 48.75 -1.72
C ASP A 395 11.35 48.22 -1.32
N SER A 396 10.91 47.11 -1.95
CA SER A 396 9.62 46.47 -1.68
C SER A 396 9.73 45.30 -0.66
N ARG A 397 10.93 45.02 -0.13
CA ARG A 397 11.19 43.99 0.90
C ARG A 397 11.44 44.65 2.26
#